data_8ae956d6c24614b021bf613382b09883
#
_entry.id   8ae956d6c24614b021bf613382b09883
#
_cell.length_a   1.000
_cell.length_b   1.000
_cell.length_c   1.000
_cell.angle_alpha   90.00
_cell.angle_beta   90.00
_cell.angle_gamma   90.00
#
_symmetry.space_group_name_H-M   'P 1'
#
loop_
_entity.id
_entity.type
_entity.pdbx_description
1 polymer ?
#
loop_
_entity_poly.entity_id
_entity_poly.type
_entity_poly.pdbx_seq_one_letter_code
_entity_poly.pdbx_strand_id
1 'polypeptide(L)'
;FMTGKWHIRTDADKCFDIARHVRPGMPNTVESAYNRPPAQGKDPWSPTDTSLGGFWEGGRHWSAVTADDAIDFLGEAKAGEQPAFFYVAFNAPHDPRQSPQEFLDRYPIERITIPKPFLPEYPYAEEIGAGKQLRDEKLAPFPRTKQAVAVHRREYYAIMTHLDAQIGRILQSLDASGQAENTWIFFTADHGLSVGHHGLVGKQNQYDH
;
A
#
# COMPACT_ATOMS: atom_id res chain seq x y z
N PHE A 1 15.81 13.07 -7.64
CA PHE A 1 15.72 11.61 -7.49
C PHE A 1 14.27 11.16 -7.35
N MET A 2 13.93 10.04 -7.97
CA MET A 2 12.59 9.46 -7.89
C MET A 2 12.66 7.93 -7.80
N THR A 3 11.82 7.33 -6.96
CA THR A 3 11.61 5.88 -6.92
C THR A 3 10.17 5.52 -6.58
N GLY A 4 9.69 4.40 -7.10
CA GLY A 4 8.38 3.83 -6.78
C GLY A 4 7.27 4.26 -7.71
N LYS A 5 6.09 4.56 -7.17
CA LYS A 5 4.87 4.83 -7.94
C LYS A 5 4.91 6.16 -8.68
N TRP A 6 4.75 6.09 -10.00
CA TRP A 6 4.58 7.25 -10.86
C TRP A 6 3.31 7.11 -11.70
N HIS A 7 2.28 7.85 -11.37
CA HIS A 7 0.95 7.69 -11.97
C HIS A 7 0.52 8.92 -12.77
N ILE A 8 1.48 9.45 -13.54
CA ILE A 8 1.27 10.58 -14.44
C ILE A 8 1.59 10.14 -15.88
N ARG A 9 1.07 10.84 -16.85
CA ARG A 9 1.22 10.47 -18.28
C ARG A 9 2.60 10.72 -18.88
N THR A 10 3.43 11.54 -18.23
CA THR A 10 4.81 11.76 -18.66
C THR A 10 5.77 10.78 -17.99
N ASP A 11 6.91 10.50 -18.62
CA ASP A 11 7.92 9.63 -18.06
C ASP A 11 8.65 10.31 -16.89
N ALA A 12 8.96 9.56 -15.85
CA ALA A 12 9.65 10.08 -14.66
C ALA A 12 11.05 10.63 -15.00
N ASP A 13 11.76 10.00 -15.93
CA ASP A 13 13.09 10.41 -16.41
C ASP A 13 13.10 11.79 -17.08
N LYS A 14 11.94 12.31 -17.47
CA LYS A 14 11.80 13.67 -17.99
C LYS A 14 11.63 14.72 -16.90
N CYS A 15 11.36 14.28 -15.67
CA CYS A 15 11.07 15.16 -14.53
C CYS A 15 12.16 15.12 -13.46
N PHE A 16 12.95 14.04 -13.41
CA PHE A 16 13.99 13.82 -12.40
C PHE A 16 15.30 13.42 -13.08
N ASP A 17 16.42 13.87 -12.53
CA ASP A 17 17.74 13.52 -13.05
C ASP A 17 18.03 12.02 -12.92
N ILE A 18 17.51 11.39 -11.87
CA ILE A 18 17.63 9.95 -11.61
C ILE A 18 16.27 9.41 -11.19
N ALA A 19 15.78 8.40 -11.91
CA ALA A 19 14.58 7.65 -11.58
C ALA A 19 14.88 6.15 -11.55
N ARG A 20 14.54 5.46 -10.45
CA ARG A 20 14.81 4.03 -10.26
C ARG A 20 13.54 3.28 -9.90
N HIS A 21 13.43 2.03 -10.37
CA HIS A 21 12.31 1.14 -10.06
C HIS A 21 10.94 1.83 -10.16
N VAL A 22 10.77 2.64 -11.21
CA VAL A 22 9.53 3.39 -11.46
C VAL A 22 8.40 2.42 -11.79
N ARG A 23 7.27 2.62 -11.15
CA ARG A 23 6.10 1.79 -11.32
C ARG A 23 4.89 2.63 -11.75
N PRO A 24 4.22 2.31 -12.88
CA PRO A 24 3.18 3.17 -13.45
C PRO A 24 1.84 3.18 -12.70
N GLY A 25 1.77 2.65 -11.52
CA GLY A 25 0.56 2.60 -10.71
C GLY A 25 0.41 1.27 -10.02
N MET A 26 -0.76 0.64 -10.17
CA MET A 26 -1.06 -0.62 -9.51
C MET A 26 -0.33 -1.82 -10.10
N PRO A 27 0.09 -2.79 -9.28
CA PRO A 27 0.48 -4.08 -9.79
C PRO A 27 -0.70 -4.75 -10.51
N ASN A 28 -0.40 -5.57 -11.49
CA ASN A 28 -1.42 -6.42 -12.10
C ASN A 28 -2.10 -7.26 -11.04
N THR A 29 -3.40 -7.07 -10.88
CA THR A 29 -4.19 -7.82 -9.91
C THR A 29 -4.67 -9.10 -10.58
N VAL A 30 -4.40 -10.24 -9.95
CA VAL A 30 -4.91 -11.53 -10.39
C VAL A 30 -6.37 -11.71 -9.96
N GLU A 31 -7.13 -12.51 -10.69
CA GLU A 31 -8.56 -12.72 -10.42
C GLU A 31 -8.81 -13.26 -9.00
N SER A 32 -7.93 -14.12 -8.50
CA SER A 32 -8.01 -14.68 -7.14
C SER A 32 -7.92 -13.65 -6.02
N ALA A 33 -7.48 -12.42 -6.30
CA ALA A 33 -7.44 -11.33 -5.32
C ALA A 33 -8.81 -10.64 -5.10
N TYR A 34 -9.81 -11.00 -5.91
CA TYR A 34 -11.16 -10.43 -5.82
C TYR A 34 -12.17 -11.38 -5.16
N ASN A 35 -13.24 -10.79 -4.63
CA ASN A 35 -14.34 -11.50 -3.98
C ASN A 35 -13.88 -12.51 -2.90
N ARG A 36 -12.90 -12.11 -2.12
CA ARG A 36 -12.25 -12.96 -1.11
C ARG A 36 -12.34 -12.38 0.33
N PRO A 37 -12.17 -13.22 1.36
CA PRO A 37 -12.27 -14.68 1.28
C PRO A 37 -13.69 -15.11 0.94
N PRO A 38 -13.88 -16.25 0.30
CA PRO A 38 -15.21 -16.80 0.06
C PRO A 38 -15.89 -17.15 1.39
N ALA A 39 -17.23 -17.15 1.40
CA ALA A 39 -18.00 -17.50 2.59
C ALA A 39 -17.77 -18.95 3.07
N GLN A 40 -17.38 -19.83 2.15
CA GLN A 40 -17.03 -21.22 2.42
C GLN A 40 -15.80 -21.61 1.59
N GLY A 41 -14.99 -22.52 2.15
CA GLY A 41 -13.79 -23.01 1.49
C GLY A 41 -12.53 -22.21 1.81
N LYS A 42 -11.45 -22.55 1.12
CA LYS A 42 -10.14 -21.91 1.32
C LYS A 42 -10.07 -20.61 0.50
N ASP A 43 -9.46 -19.59 1.08
CA ASP A 43 -9.11 -18.37 0.34
C ASP A 43 -8.13 -18.73 -0.79
N PRO A 44 -8.46 -18.42 -2.05
CA PRO A 44 -7.62 -18.78 -3.19
C PRO A 44 -6.35 -17.93 -3.33
N TRP A 45 -6.26 -16.84 -2.58
CA TRP A 45 -5.16 -15.89 -2.66
C TRP A 45 -4.35 -15.88 -1.36
N SER A 46 -3.06 -15.56 -1.45
CA SER A 46 -2.19 -15.39 -0.29
C SER A 46 -1.54 -14.02 -0.29
N PRO A 47 -1.64 -13.26 0.82
CA PRO A 47 -0.98 -11.96 0.95
C PRO A 47 0.55 -12.06 1.00
N THR A 48 1.09 -13.26 1.18
CA THR A 48 2.53 -13.51 1.31
C THR A 48 3.14 -14.21 0.09
N ASP A 49 2.36 -14.42 -0.98
CA ASP A 49 2.84 -15.05 -2.20
C ASP A 49 3.76 -14.10 -2.96
N THR A 50 5.04 -14.42 -2.97
CA THR A 50 6.09 -13.60 -3.60
C THR A 50 6.07 -13.61 -5.12
N SER A 51 5.27 -14.48 -5.74
CA SER A 51 5.06 -14.48 -7.20
C SER A 51 4.10 -13.40 -7.68
N LEU A 52 3.35 -12.78 -6.75
CA LEU A 52 2.35 -11.77 -7.06
C LEU A 52 2.92 -10.34 -7.01
N GLY A 53 2.20 -9.42 -7.62
CA GLY A 53 2.67 -8.08 -7.95
C GLY A 53 2.99 -7.13 -6.77
N GLY A 54 2.78 -7.51 -5.52
CA GLY A 54 3.27 -6.77 -4.33
C GLY A 54 4.76 -6.98 -4.08
N PHE A 55 5.34 -7.98 -4.74
CA PHE A 55 6.76 -8.31 -4.65
C PHE A 55 7.48 -8.04 -5.98
N TRP A 56 8.76 -7.72 -5.88
CA TRP A 56 9.68 -7.54 -6.99
C TRP A 56 10.42 -8.86 -7.28
N GLU A 57 11.18 -8.86 -8.35
CA GLU A 57 12.07 -9.97 -8.68
C GLU A 57 12.89 -10.43 -7.47
N GLY A 58 13.05 -11.72 -7.31
CA GLY A 58 13.71 -12.31 -6.14
C GLY A 58 12.87 -12.32 -4.86
N GLY A 59 11.57 -11.98 -4.94
CA GLY A 59 10.65 -12.05 -3.81
C GLY A 59 10.80 -10.92 -2.79
N ARG A 60 11.49 -9.83 -3.12
CA ARG A 60 11.56 -8.63 -2.27
C ARG A 60 10.28 -7.81 -2.39
N HIS A 61 9.75 -7.37 -1.27
CA HIS A 61 8.57 -6.51 -1.30
C HIS A 61 8.89 -5.14 -1.92
N TRP A 62 7.96 -4.60 -2.71
CA TRP A 62 8.11 -3.30 -3.38
C TRP A 62 8.53 -2.17 -2.45
N SER A 63 7.94 -2.07 -1.26
CA SER A 63 8.33 -1.03 -0.30
C SER A 63 9.78 -1.15 0.15
N ALA A 64 10.33 -2.37 0.21
CA ALA A 64 11.74 -2.56 0.54
C ALA A 64 12.65 -2.09 -0.61
N VAL A 65 12.29 -2.38 -1.87
CA VAL A 65 13.02 -1.89 -3.05
C VAL A 65 13.02 -0.35 -3.10
N THR A 66 11.86 0.27 -2.91
CA THR A 66 11.72 1.73 -2.87
C THR A 66 12.57 2.35 -1.73
N ALA A 67 12.62 1.69 -0.57
CA ALA A 67 13.44 2.18 0.54
C ALA A 67 14.93 2.05 0.26
N ASP A 68 15.37 0.96 -0.40
CA ASP A 68 16.78 0.80 -0.78
C ASP A 68 17.23 1.90 -1.75
N ASP A 69 16.42 2.18 -2.78
CA ASP A 69 16.71 3.28 -3.70
C ASP A 69 16.83 4.62 -2.98
N ALA A 70 15.90 4.91 -2.06
CA ALA A 70 15.94 6.16 -1.30
C ALA A 70 17.20 6.26 -0.42
N ILE A 71 17.65 5.15 0.16
CA ILE A 71 18.89 5.08 0.94
C ILE A 71 20.10 5.31 0.03
N ASP A 72 20.13 4.69 -1.14
CA ASP A 72 21.20 4.91 -2.11
C ASP A 72 21.24 6.37 -2.58
N PHE A 73 20.08 6.98 -2.85
CA PHE A 73 19.99 8.41 -3.21
C PHE A 73 20.54 9.34 -2.14
N LEU A 74 20.36 9.02 -0.84
CA LEU A 74 20.97 9.79 0.25
C LEU A 74 22.49 9.75 0.18
N GLY A 75 23.09 8.61 -0.16
CA GLY A 75 24.52 8.48 -0.38
C GLY A 75 25.01 9.28 -1.58
N GLU A 76 24.30 9.22 -2.70
CA GLU A 76 24.62 9.96 -3.92
C GLU A 76 24.49 11.48 -3.72
N ALA A 77 23.42 11.93 -3.05
CA ALA A 77 23.20 13.34 -2.75
C ALA A 77 24.28 13.91 -1.81
N LYS A 78 24.75 13.12 -0.83
CA LYS A 78 25.82 13.53 0.07
C LYS A 78 27.14 13.78 -0.66
N ALA A 79 27.40 13.06 -1.74
CA ALA A 79 28.59 13.24 -2.58
C ALA A 79 28.50 14.47 -3.50
N GLY A 80 27.30 15.02 -3.69
CA GLY A 80 27.04 16.19 -4.52
C GLY A 80 27.15 17.50 -3.73
N GLU A 81 27.40 18.60 -4.45
CA GLU A 81 27.50 19.94 -3.87
C GLU A 81 26.15 20.71 -3.88
N GLN A 82 25.15 20.20 -4.58
CA GLN A 82 23.86 20.86 -4.76
C GLN A 82 22.77 20.26 -3.88
N PRO A 83 21.75 21.07 -3.49
CA PRO A 83 20.56 20.55 -2.83
C PRO A 83 19.88 19.47 -3.66
N ALA A 84 19.40 18.42 -3.01
CA ALA A 84 18.71 17.32 -3.66
C ALA A 84 17.21 17.31 -3.29
N PHE A 85 16.38 16.92 -4.28
CA PHE A 85 14.96 16.66 -4.08
C PHE A 85 14.68 15.17 -4.30
N PHE A 86 14.02 14.54 -3.33
CA PHE A 86 13.63 13.13 -3.39
C PHE A 86 12.10 12.99 -3.45
N TYR A 87 11.61 12.30 -4.45
CA TYR A 87 10.23 11.87 -4.54
C TYR A 87 10.18 10.35 -4.32
N VAL A 88 9.88 9.94 -3.10
CA VAL A 88 9.82 8.54 -2.68
C VAL A 88 8.36 8.13 -2.58
N ALA A 89 7.88 7.41 -3.58
CA ALA A 89 6.47 7.11 -3.75
C ALA A 89 6.16 5.62 -3.56
N PHE A 90 5.69 5.26 -2.37
CA PHE A 90 5.29 3.90 -2.08
C PHE A 90 3.95 3.53 -2.76
N ASN A 91 3.83 2.28 -3.24
CA ASN A 91 2.55 1.73 -3.68
C ASN A 91 1.69 1.31 -2.50
N ALA A 92 2.30 0.80 -1.43
CA ALA A 92 1.61 0.43 -0.21
C ALA A 92 0.96 1.67 0.45
N PRO A 93 -0.22 1.52 1.06
CA PRO A 93 -0.97 0.29 1.31
C PRO A 93 -2.04 -0.02 0.25
N HIS A 94 -1.90 0.41 -0.98
CA HIS A 94 -2.86 0.10 -2.05
C HIS A 94 -3.02 -1.43 -2.23
N ASP A 95 -4.18 -1.85 -2.69
CA ASP A 95 -4.47 -3.26 -3.01
C ASP A 95 -3.69 -3.75 -4.27
N PRO A 96 -3.45 -5.06 -4.41
CA PRO A 96 -3.63 -6.11 -3.43
C PRO A 96 -2.67 -5.94 -2.25
N ARG A 97 -3.20 -6.15 -1.03
CA ARG A 97 -2.45 -5.88 0.21
C ARG A 97 -1.55 -7.04 0.53
N GLN A 98 -0.34 -7.00 0.03
CA GLN A 98 0.68 -8.01 0.25
C GLN A 98 1.76 -7.51 1.23
N SER A 99 2.27 -8.40 2.06
CA SER A 99 3.36 -8.13 2.98
C SER A 99 4.18 -9.38 3.26
N PRO A 100 5.43 -9.26 3.72
CA PRO A 100 6.18 -10.42 4.23
C PRO A 100 5.44 -11.07 5.42
N GLN A 101 5.58 -12.39 5.55
CA GLN A 101 4.87 -13.21 6.53
C GLN A 101 5.03 -12.68 7.96
N GLU A 102 6.23 -12.26 8.34
CA GLU A 102 6.53 -11.73 9.67
C GLU A 102 5.66 -10.52 10.09
N PHE A 103 5.22 -9.72 9.12
CA PHE A 103 4.31 -8.59 9.39
C PHE A 103 2.87 -9.06 9.51
N LEU A 104 2.45 -10.04 8.72
CA LEU A 104 1.13 -10.64 8.82
C LEU A 104 0.93 -11.35 10.16
N ASP A 105 1.97 -12.01 10.69
CA ASP A 105 1.94 -12.73 11.95
C ASP A 105 1.77 -11.85 13.19
N ARG A 106 2.08 -10.55 13.06
CA ARG A 106 1.82 -9.55 14.12
C ARG A 106 0.34 -9.30 14.37
N TYR A 107 -0.52 -9.71 13.43
CA TYR A 107 -1.95 -9.45 13.45
C TYR A 107 -2.76 -10.75 13.44
N PRO A 108 -2.84 -11.50 14.56
CA PRO A 108 -3.72 -12.66 14.68
C PRO A 108 -5.16 -12.29 14.34
N ILE A 109 -5.81 -13.09 13.52
CA ILE A 109 -7.14 -12.76 12.97
C ILE A 109 -8.19 -12.55 14.08
N GLU A 110 -8.03 -13.25 15.19
CA GLU A 110 -8.91 -13.20 16.35
C GLU A 110 -8.86 -11.85 17.09
N ARG A 111 -7.80 -11.09 16.88
CA ARG A 111 -7.61 -9.75 17.47
C ARG A 111 -8.05 -8.62 16.55
N ILE A 112 -8.46 -8.93 15.33
CA ILE A 112 -8.91 -7.90 14.39
C ILE A 112 -10.32 -7.45 14.76
N THR A 113 -10.45 -6.18 15.10
CA THR A 113 -11.75 -5.58 15.41
C THR A 113 -12.52 -5.19 14.16
N ILE A 114 -13.82 -5.48 14.16
CA ILE A 114 -14.71 -5.02 13.09
C ILE A 114 -15.13 -3.58 13.39
N PRO A 115 -15.16 -2.68 12.41
CA PRO A 115 -15.62 -1.31 12.60
C PRO A 115 -17.03 -1.27 13.20
N LYS A 116 -17.27 -0.38 14.14
CA LYS A 116 -18.62 -0.18 14.73
C LYS A 116 -19.70 0.11 13.69
N PRO A 117 -19.44 0.97 12.67
CA PRO A 117 -20.40 1.26 11.61
C PRO A 117 -20.39 0.21 10.48
N PHE A 118 -20.01 -1.03 10.76
CA PHE A 118 -20.06 -2.11 9.77
C PHE A 118 -21.47 -2.35 9.29
N LEU A 119 -21.64 -2.45 7.96
CA LEU A 119 -22.86 -2.87 7.28
C LEU A 119 -22.54 -3.99 6.29
N PRO A 120 -23.40 -4.97 6.09
CA PRO A 120 -23.23 -5.97 5.03
C PRO A 120 -23.25 -5.35 3.62
N GLU A 121 -24.07 -4.33 3.42
CA GLU A 121 -24.13 -3.51 2.22
C GLU A 121 -24.43 -2.06 2.63
N TYR A 122 -23.73 -1.12 1.99
CA TYR A 122 -24.00 0.29 2.17
C TYR A 122 -25.22 0.67 1.31
N PRO A 123 -26.30 1.23 1.91
CA PRO A 123 -27.55 1.41 1.18
C PRO A 123 -27.49 2.43 0.04
N TYR A 124 -26.51 3.32 0.05
CA TYR A 124 -26.32 4.37 -0.96
C TYR A 124 -25.06 4.15 -1.80
N ALA A 125 -24.58 2.89 -1.89
CA ALA A 125 -23.31 2.60 -2.57
C ALA A 125 -23.34 3.00 -4.05
N GLU A 126 -24.42 2.75 -4.74
CA GLU A 126 -24.55 3.09 -6.18
C GLU A 126 -24.61 4.61 -6.39
N GLU A 127 -25.32 5.34 -5.53
CA GLU A 127 -25.46 6.80 -5.60
C GLU A 127 -24.15 7.54 -5.40
N ILE A 128 -23.26 7.01 -4.56
CA ILE A 128 -21.93 7.60 -4.34
C ILE A 128 -20.85 7.05 -5.29
N GLY A 129 -21.21 6.16 -6.23
CA GLY A 129 -20.28 5.55 -7.16
C GLY A 129 -19.38 4.46 -6.56
N ALA A 130 -19.70 3.97 -5.35
CA ALA A 130 -18.99 2.86 -4.68
C ALA A 130 -19.77 1.53 -4.77
N GLY A 131 -20.48 1.33 -5.89
CA GLY A 131 -21.32 0.15 -6.13
C GLY A 131 -20.52 -1.13 -6.36
N LYS A 132 -21.26 -2.24 -6.46
CA LYS A 132 -20.71 -3.61 -6.57
C LYS A 132 -19.80 -3.82 -7.78
N GLN A 133 -19.90 -2.99 -8.82
CA GLN A 133 -19.08 -3.10 -10.03
C GLN A 133 -17.74 -2.34 -9.92
N LEU A 134 -17.59 -1.49 -8.91
CA LEU A 134 -16.35 -0.78 -8.71
C LEU A 134 -15.22 -1.76 -8.35
N ARG A 135 -14.06 -1.61 -9.00
CA ARG A 135 -12.92 -2.52 -8.84
C ARG A 135 -12.52 -2.71 -7.37
N ASP A 136 -12.38 -1.62 -6.64
CA ASP A 136 -11.92 -1.64 -5.25
C ASP A 136 -12.95 -2.31 -4.32
N GLU A 137 -14.24 -2.16 -4.63
CA GLU A 137 -15.30 -2.81 -3.87
C GLU A 137 -15.40 -4.33 -4.17
N LYS A 138 -14.90 -4.77 -5.34
CA LYS A 138 -14.84 -6.21 -5.67
C LYS A 138 -13.80 -7.00 -4.86
N LEU A 139 -12.91 -6.36 -4.12
CA LEU A 139 -11.92 -7.06 -3.31
C LEU A 139 -12.57 -8.01 -2.29
N ALA A 140 -13.68 -7.61 -1.68
CA ALA A 140 -14.42 -8.46 -0.77
C ALA A 140 -15.80 -8.86 -1.35
N PRO A 141 -16.33 -10.05 -1.02
CA PRO A 141 -17.61 -10.51 -1.55
C PRO A 141 -18.80 -9.69 -1.02
N PHE A 142 -19.89 -9.67 -1.78
CA PHE A 142 -21.18 -9.14 -1.36
C PHE A 142 -22.19 -10.28 -1.07
N PRO A 143 -23.02 -10.14 -0.03
CA PRO A 143 -22.92 -9.12 1.03
C PRO A 143 -21.63 -9.29 1.84
N ARG A 144 -21.16 -8.19 2.42
CA ARG A 144 -19.93 -8.21 3.26
C ARG A 144 -20.14 -9.08 4.48
N THR A 145 -19.16 -9.91 4.77
CA THR A 145 -19.12 -10.67 6.03
C THR A 145 -18.10 -10.06 6.99
N LYS A 146 -18.33 -10.22 8.28
CA LYS A 146 -17.36 -9.81 9.31
C LYS A 146 -16.02 -10.51 9.11
N GLN A 147 -16.04 -11.78 8.67
CA GLN A 147 -14.84 -12.54 8.35
C GLN A 147 -14.05 -11.89 7.21
N ALA A 148 -14.70 -11.53 6.09
CA ALA A 148 -14.03 -10.87 4.97
C ALA A 148 -13.40 -9.53 5.42
N VAL A 149 -14.15 -8.74 6.17
CA VAL A 149 -13.62 -7.48 6.72
C VAL A 149 -12.42 -7.74 7.64
N ALA A 150 -12.45 -8.74 8.52
CA ALA A 150 -11.32 -9.08 9.38
C ALA A 150 -10.07 -9.44 8.58
N VAL A 151 -10.22 -10.26 7.52
CA VAL A 151 -9.10 -10.66 6.66
C VAL A 151 -8.49 -9.44 5.96
N HIS A 152 -9.31 -8.61 5.32
CA HIS A 152 -8.82 -7.42 4.64
C HIS A 152 -8.18 -6.39 5.59
N ARG A 153 -8.70 -6.23 6.81
CA ARG A 153 -8.08 -5.36 7.84
C ARG A 153 -6.75 -5.91 8.32
N ARG A 154 -6.66 -7.22 8.56
CA ARG A 154 -5.42 -7.88 8.92
C ARG A 154 -4.32 -7.61 7.91
N GLU A 155 -4.61 -7.81 6.63
CA GLU A 155 -3.68 -7.58 5.54
C GLU A 155 -3.31 -6.10 5.41
N TYR A 156 -4.28 -5.21 5.60
CA TYR A 156 -4.05 -3.77 5.60
C TYR A 156 -3.12 -3.34 6.74
N TYR A 157 -3.32 -3.85 7.95
CA TYR A 157 -2.42 -3.53 9.06
C TYR A 157 -1.01 -4.09 8.86
N ALA A 158 -0.90 -5.28 8.30
CA ALA A 158 0.38 -5.90 8.02
C ALA A 158 1.20 -5.10 7.00
N ILE A 159 0.58 -4.70 5.88
CA ILE A 159 1.27 -3.89 4.86
C ILE A 159 1.60 -2.49 5.37
N MET A 160 0.75 -1.88 6.20
CA MET A 160 1.04 -0.58 6.84
C MET A 160 2.25 -0.68 7.77
N THR A 161 2.31 -1.70 8.62
CA THR A 161 3.46 -1.91 9.53
C THR A 161 4.74 -2.20 8.76
N HIS A 162 4.64 -2.94 7.66
CA HIS A 162 5.80 -3.15 6.78
C HIS A 162 6.26 -1.83 6.14
N LEU A 163 5.33 -1.01 5.64
CA LEU A 163 5.61 0.29 5.06
C LEU A 163 6.31 1.21 6.08
N ASP A 164 5.76 1.29 7.29
CA ASP A 164 6.35 2.08 8.39
C ASP A 164 7.78 1.66 8.70
N ALA A 165 8.05 0.34 8.75
CA ALA A 165 9.40 -0.17 8.93
C ALA A 165 10.35 0.25 7.81
N GLN A 166 9.88 0.32 6.55
CA GLN A 166 10.71 0.77 5.43
C GLN A 166 10.96 2.28 5.48
N ILE A 167 9.98 3.08 5.86
CA ILE A 167 10.16 4.52 6.10
C ILE A 167 11.17 4.74 7.23
N GLY A 168 11.06 3.96 8.31
CA GLY A 168 12.03 3.99 9.42
C GLY A 168 13.48 3.76 8.97
N ARG A 169 13.72 2.83 8.03
CA ARG A 169 15.05 2.60 7.44
C ARG A 169 15.60 3.83 6.71
N ILE A 170 14.75 4.50 5.93
CA ILE A 170 15.15 5.74 5.23
C ILE A 170 15.53 6.83 6.22
N LEU A 171 14.69 7.05 7.24
CA LEU A 171 14.93 8.08 8.26
C LEU A 171 16.19 7.79 9.07
N GLN A 172 16.43 6.53 9.43
CA GLN A 172 17.68 6.12 10.10
C GLN A 172 18.91 6.36 9.22
N SER A 173 18.80 6.11 7.92
CA SER A 173 19.90 6.39 6.98
C SER A 173 20.15 7.89 6.82
N LEU A 174 19.11 8.69 6.78
CA LEU A 174 19.21 10.15 6.74
C LEU A 174 19.94 10.68 7.97
N ASP A 175 19.55 10.18 9.14
CA ASP A 175 20.18 10.54 10.43
C ASP A 175 21.67 10.15 10.44
N ALA A 176 21.97 8.91 10.09
CA ALA A 176 23.33 8.39 10.03
C ALA A 176 24.21 9.11 9.00
N SER A 177 23.61 9.67 7.94
CA SER A 177 24.35 10.47 6.95
C SER A 177 24.79 11.84 7.46
N GLY A 178 24.21 12.32 8.58
CA GLY A 178 24.43 13.65 9.13
C GLY A 178 23.73 14.78 8.37
N GLN A 179 22.75 14.44 7.49
CA GLN A 179 22.02 15.41 6.68
C GLN A 179 20.66 15.80 7.29
N ALA A 180 20.22 15.15 8.37
CA ALA A 180 18.89 15.32 8.94
C ALA A 180 18.56 16.77 9.31
N GLU A 181 19.51 17.50 9.94
CA GLU A 181 19.33 18.90 10.35
C GLU A 181 19.18 19.89 9.18
N ASN A 182 19.55 19.47 7.97
CA ASN A 182 19.46 20.28 6.75
C ASN A 182 18.50 19.68 5.72
N THR A 183 17.53 18.86 6.16
CA THR A 183 16.55 18.19 5.29
C THR A 183 15.13 18.48 5.73
N TRP A 184 14.32 18.98 4.81
CA TRP A 184 12.88 19.08 5.01
C TRP A 184 12.21 17.76 4.59
N ILE A 185 11.39 17.21 5.48
CA ILE A 185 10.64 15.98 5.24
C ILE A 185 9.16 16.31 5.11
N PHE A 186 8.56 15.95 3.97
CA PHE A 186 7.13 16.04 3.75
C PHE A 186 6.57 14.62 3.69
N PHE A 187 5.68 14.29 4.62
CA PHE A 187 4.96 13.01 4.64
C PHE A 187 3.50 13.25 4.35
N THR A 188 2.97 12.55 3.34
CA THR A 188 1.57 12.67 2.94
C THR A 188 1.06 11.40 2.28
N ALA A 189 -0.24 11.30 2.15
CA ALA A 189 -0.93 10.28 1.35
C ALA A 189 -1.91 10.96 0.40
N ASP A 190 -2.23 10.30 -0.71
CA ASP A 190 -3.23 10.78 -1.66
C ASP A 190 -4.66 10.68 -1.08
N HIS A 191 -4.94 9.63 -0.30
CA HIS A 191 -6.23 9.39 0.38
C HIS A 191 -6.10 8.21 1.36
N GLY A 192 -7.16 7.97 2.14
CA GLY A 192 -7.35 6.80 2.98
C GLY A 192 -8.12 5.67 2.28
N LEU A 193 -8.48 4.64 3.05
CA LEU A 193 -9.28 3.48 2.62
C LEU A 193 -10.31 3.14 3.70
N SER A 194 -11.53 2.76 3.29
CA SER A 194 -12.62 2.42 4.22
C SER A 194 -12.37 1.13 4.99
N VAL A 195 -11.80 0.14 4.37
CA VAL A 195 -11.43 -1.17 4.95
C VAL A 195 -12.48 -1.72 5.92
N GLY A 196 -13.74 -1.79 5.45
CA GLY A 196 -14.87 -2.35 6.17
C GLY A 196 -15.78 -1.36 6.90
N HIS A 197 -15.41 -0.08 7.03
CA HIS A 197 -16.34 0.94 7.54
C HIS A 197 -17.54 1.06 6.59
N HIS A 198 -18.74 1.07 7.14
CA HIS A 198 -20.00 1.07 6.38
C HIS A 198 -20.17 -0.07 5.36
N GLY A 199 -19.36 -1.12 5.44
CA GLY A 199 -19.30 -2.19 4.43
C GLY A 199 -18.57 -1.80 3.14
N LEU A 200 -17.93 -0.64 3.10
CA LEU A 200 -17.08 -0.19 2.00
C LEU A 200 -15.64 -0.69 2.20
N VAL A 201 -14.95 -1.04 1.12
CA VAL A 201 -13.58 -1.54 1.17
C VAL A 201 -12.61 -0.56 0.51
N GLY A 202 -13.09 0.14 -0.49
CA GLY A 202 -12.32 1.07 -1.31
C GLY A 202 -12.18 2.46 -0.71
N LYS A 203 -12.06 3.45 -1.60
CA LYS A 203 -11.72 4.84 -1.30
C LYS A 203 -12.67 5.85 -1.96
N GLN A 204 -13.55 5.39 -2.85
CA GLN A 204 -14.44 6.24 -3.62
C GLN A 204 -15.67 6.67 -2.79
N ASN A 205 -15.38 7.31 -1.68
CA ASN A 205 -16.38 7.89 -0.79
C ASN A 205 -15.77 9.08 -0.04
N GLN A 206 -16.61 9.83 0.67
CA GLN A 206 -16.21 11.05 1.39
C GLN A 206 -16.30 10.89 2.91
N TYR A 207 -16.26 9.67 3.41
CA TYR A 207 -16.20 9.43 4.84
C TYR A 207 -14.80 9.68 5.37
N ASP A 208 -14.73 10.25 6.55
CA ASP A 208 -13.52 10.33 7.36
C ASP A 208 -13.38 9.03 8.18
N HIS A 209 -12.40 8.21 7.86
CA HIS A 209 -12.20 6.87 8.43
C HIS A 209 -10.90 6.79 9.23
#